data_e46f04e5ed45f0cebecae5e6135c02e8
#
_entry.id   e46f04e5ed45f0cebecae5e6135c02e8
#
_cell.length_a   1.000
_cell.length_b   1.000
_cell.length_c   1.000
_cell.angle_alpha   90.00
_cell.angle_beta   90.00
_cell.angle_gamma   90.00
#
_symmetry.space_group_name_H-M   'P 1'
#
loop_
_entity.id
_entity.type
_entity.pdbx_description
1 polymer ?
#
loop_
_entity_poly.entity_id
_entity_poly.type
_entity_poly.pdbx_seq_one_letter_code
_entity_poly.pdbx_strand_id
1 'polypeptide(L)'
;MLSLRRSLAPHLARLRGVIVIGMIGLVVLFSTPKVEKYGDNLQIALPLMAWGCEIANGSGLEYLGRYVVLFTGIHGTKNTLGDAEINQRPRGGGRGFPSGHTATAVFGVGSLVSSCLVSNPIARMVVIVAGGFTGASRIEVGAHTIWQVLAGTIWGLICNYALRGDTAARRVVAGFFTRLGRRIVGALRLVGFALLVGGQHLWPHLTDLAARAQARLRG
;
A
#
# COMPACT_ATOMS: atom_id res chain seq x y z
N MET A 1 -28.69 22.47 10.19
CA MET A 1 -27.53 21.76 9.57
C MET A 1 -27.70 20.25 9.46
N LEU A 2 -28.31 19.56 10.41
CA LEU A 2 -28.57 18.09 10.37
C LEU A 2 -29.51 17.62 9.28
N SER A 3 -30.55 18.42 8.97
CA SER A 3 -31.55 18.12 7.93
C SER A 3 -30.96 18.16 6.52
N LEU A 4 -30.11 19.13 6.24
CA LEU A 4 -29.44 19.29 4.93
C LEU A 4 -28.46 18.10 4.67
N ARG A 5 -27.72 17.63 5.69
CA ARG A 5 -26.88 16.44 5.58
C ARG A 5 -27.68 15.18 5.27
N ARG A 6 -28.86 15.00 5.87
CA ARG A 6 -29.73 13.84 5.59
C ARG A 6 -30.28 13.84 4.16
N SER A 7 -30.62 15.01 3.62
CA SER A 7 -31.12 15.16 2.25
C SER A 7 -30.04 14.93 1.19
N LEU A 8 -28.79 15.35 1.44
CA LEU A 8 -27.68 15.23 0.48
C LEU A 8 -27.01 13.83 0.49
N ALA A 9 -27.14 13.08 1.57
CA ALA A 9 -26.48 11.77 1.70
C ALA A 9 -26.79 10.78 0.57
N PRO A 10 -28.07 10.58 0.12
CA PRO A 10 -28.37 9.67 -0.97
C PRO A 10 -27.83 10.14 -2.32
N HIS A 11 -27.81 11.44 -2.59
CA HIS A 11 -27.24 12.01 -3.81
C HIS A 11 -25.73 11.83 -3.85
N LEU A 12 -25.03 12.07 -2.74
CA LEU A 12 -23.59 11.83 -2.61
C LEU A 12 -23.24 10.35 -2.75
N ALA A 13 -24.05 9.44 -2.21
CA ALA A 13 -23.85 8.01 -2.36
C ALA A 13 -23.99 7.54 -3.81
N ARG A 14 -25.00 8.06 -4.54
CA ARG A 14 -25.17 7.80 -5.98
C ARG A 14 -24.00 8.36 -6.79
N LEU A 15 -23.59 9.59 -6.51
CA LEU A 15 -22.48 10.25 -7.19
C LEU A 15 -21.17 9.48 -7.01
N ARG A 16 -20.86 8.98 -5.81
CA ARG A 16 -19.69 8.12 -5.55
C ARG A 16 -19.70 6.88 -6.44
N GLY A 17 -20.86 6.22 -6.57
CA GLY A 17 -21.00 5.06 -7.43
C GLY A 17 -20.71 5.35 -8.90
N VAL A 18 -21.28 6.45 -9.42
CA VAL A 18 -21.07 6.88 -10.81
C VAL A 18 -19.61 7.23 -11.06
N ILE A 19 -18.96 7.93 -10.13
CA ILE A 19 -17.54 8.29 -10.22
C ILE A 19 -16.67 7.01 -10.28
N VAL A 20 -16.90 6.06 -9.38
CA VAL A 20 -16.11 4.83 -9.33
C VAL A 20 -16.29 4.00 -10.60
N ILE A 21 -17.53 3.82 -11.07
CA ILE A 21 -17.81 3.11 -12.33
C ILE A 21 -17.15 3.84 -13.51
N GLY A 22 -17.30 5.16 -13.59
CA GLY A 22 -16.65 5.97 -14.63
C GLY A 22 -15.13 5.85 -14.62
N MET A 23 -14.50 5.88 -13.45
CA MET A 23 -13.05 5.70 -13.32
C MET A 23 -12.61 4.31 -13.77
N ILE A 24 -13.34 3.24 -13.43
CA ILE A 24 -13.05 1.90 -13.93
C ILE A 24 -13.20 1.87 -15.46
N GLY A 25 -14.25 2.47 -15.99
CA GLY A 25 -14.46 2.60 -17.43
C GLY A 25 -13.28 3.31 -18.12
N LEU A 26 -12.80 4.42 -17.56
CA LEU A 26 -11.62 5.12 -18.05
C LEU A 26 -10.35 4.24 -17.99
N VAL A 27 -10.13 3.52 -16.89
CA VAL A 27 -9.00 2.58 -16.79
C VAL A 27 -9.06 1.53 -17.90
N VAL A 28 -10.23 0.96 -18.18
CA VAL A 28 -10.40 -0.01 -19.26
C VAL A 28 -10.17 0.65 -20.63
N LEU A 29 -10.76 1.81 -20.86
CA LEU A 29 -10.69 2.52 -22.15
C LEU A 29 -9.25 2.94 -22.52
N PHE A 30 -8.50 3.43 -21.53
CA PHE A 30 -7.12 3.90 -21.74
C PHE A 30 -6.05 2.83 -21.52
N SER A 31 -6.43 1.60 -21.15
CA SER A 31 -5.49 0.49 -21.06
C SER A 31 -5.17 -0.06 -22.45
N THR A 32 -3.91 -0.42 -22.66
CA THR A 32 -3.54 -1.24 -23.81
C THR A 32 -4.39 -2.53 -23.81
N PRO A 33 -4.97 -2.98 -24.94
CA PRO A 33 -5.91 -4.08 -25.01
C PRO A 33 -5.22 -5.45 -24.81
N LYS A 34 -4.68 -5.67 -23.61
CA LYS A 34 -4.05 -6.90 -23.15
C LYS A 34 -4.56 -7.23 -21.75
N VAL A 35 -4.95 -8.49 -21.52
CA VAL A 35 -5.46 -8.97 -20.22
C VAL A 35 -4.52 -8.61 -19.07
N GLU A 36 -3.21 -8.75 -19.28
CA GLU A 36 -2.20 -8.36 -18.28
C GLU A 36 -2.28 -6.88 -17.94
N LYS A 37 -2.38 -6.00 -18.93
CA LYS A 37 -2.40 -4.55 -18.73
C LYS A 37 -3.66 -4.05 -18.03
N TYR A 38 -4.80 -4.61 -18.33
CA TYR A 38 -6.03 -4.34 -17.57
C TYR A 38 -5.84 -4.69 -16.08
N GLY A 39 -5.29 -5.87 -15.79
CA GLY A 39 -5.00 -6.28 -14.42
C GLY A 39 -3.96 -5.40 -13.73
N ASP A 40 -2.90 -4.97 -14.44
CA ASP A 40 -1.87 -4.06 -13.94
C ASP A 40 -2.47 -2.70 -13.54
N ASN A 41 -3.35 -2.15 -14.37
CA ASN A 41 -3.95 -0.84 -14.14
C ASN A 41 -5.04 -0.90 -13.05
N LEU A 42 -5.85 -1.96 -13.02
CA LEU A 42 -6.88 -2.13 -11.99
C LEU A 42 -6.29 -2.35 -10.60
N GLN A 43 -5.14 -3.05 -10.47
CA GLN A 43 -4.48 -3.22 -9.17
C GLN A 43 -3.98 -1.90 -8.57
N ILE A 44 -3.78 -0.87 -9.39
CA ILE A 44 -3.39 0.47 -8.95
C ILE A 44 -4.65 1.32 -8.72
N ALA A 45 -5.58 1.31 -9.67
CA ALA A 45 -6.75 2.16 -9.65
C ALA A 45 -7.69 1.84 -8.47
N LEU A 46 -7.96 0.56 -8.20
CA LEU A 46 -8.88 0.16 -7.14
C LEU A 46 -8.45 0.65 -5.73
N PRO A 47 -7.19 0.45 -5.28
CA PRO A 47 -6.78 0.99 -3.99
C PRO A 47 -6.67 2.51 -3.97
N LEU A 48 -6.34 3.18 -5.08
CA LEU A 48 -6.32 4.65 -5.15
C LEU A 48 -7.73 5.24 -5.03
N MET A 49 -8.72 4.69 -5.73
CA MET A 49 -10.12 5.09 -5.58
C MET A 49 -10.62 4.88 -4.15
N ALA A 50 -10.26 3.74 -3.55
CA ALA A 50 -10.58 3.44 -2.16
C ALA A 50 -9.96 4.47 -1.21
N TRP A 51 -8.68 4.80 -1.41
CA TRP A 51 -8.00 5.80 -0.59
C TRP A 51 -8.63 7.19 -0.71
N GLY A 52 -8.96 7.65 -1.91
CA GLY A 52 -9.68 8.91 -2.11
C GLY A 52 -10.99 8.96 -1.35
N CYS A 53 -11.74 7.85 -1.35
CA CYS A 53 -12.98 7.76 -0.58
C CYS A 53 -12.72 7.71 0.94
N GLU A 54 -11.73 6.98 1.41
CA GLU A 54 -11.37 6.94 2.84
C GLU A 54 -10.89 8.31 3.33
N ILE A 55 -10.20 9.10 2.49
CA ILE A 55 -9.89 10.51 2.79
C ILE A 55 -11.18 11.32 2.99
N ALA A 56 -12.12 11.19 2.07
CA ALA A 56 -13.42 11.89 2.16
C ALA A 56 -14.24 11.48 3.39
N ASN A 57 -14.02 10.27 3.90
CA ASN A 57 -14.64 9.75 5.13
C ASN A 57 -13.81 10.07 6.41
N GLY A 58 -12.64 10.72 6.31
CA GLY A 58 -11.77 11.04 7.43
C GLY A 58 -10.87 9.90 7.92
N SER A 59 -10.80 8.77 7.20
CA SER A 59 -10.02 7.57 7.54
C SER A 59 -8.83 7.30 6.62
N GLY A 60 -8.41 8.29 5.82
CA GLY A 60 -7.36 8.15 4.82
C GLY A 60 -6.00 7.69 5.38
N LEU A 61 -5.58 8.18 6.56
CA LEU A 61 -4.33 7.76 7.20
C LEU A 61 -4.41 6.32 7.74
N GLU A 62 -5.57 5.94 8.29
CA GLU A 62 -5.81 4.56 8.73
C GLU A 62 -5.73 3.59 7.54
N TYR A 63 -6.31 3.96 6.41
CA TYR A 63 -6.24 3.20 5.18
C TYR A 63 -4.78 3.01 4.72
N LEU A 64 -3.99 4.08 4.68
CA LEU A 64 -2.57 4.01 4.33
C LEU A 64 -1.78 3.11 5.28
N GLY A 65 -2.02 3.20 6.59
CA GLY A 65 -1.39 2.32 7.56
C GLY A 65 -1.68 0.84 7.29
N ARG A 66 -2.94 0.50 6.97
CA ARG A 66 -3.34 -0.87 6.58
C ARG A 66 -2.69 -1.30 5.26
N TYR A 67 -2.59 -0.38 4.30
CA TYR A 67 -1.92 -0.64 3.02
C TYR A 67 -0.41 -0.90 3.19
N VAL A 68 0.26 -0.18 4.09
CA VAL A 68 1.67 -0.43 4.43
C VAL A 68 1.84 -1.83 5.02
N VAL A 69 0.95 -2.27 5.91
CA VAL A 69 0.98 -3.64 6.45
C VAL A 69 0.77 -4.67 5.34
N LEU A 70 -0.19 -4.43 4.44
CA LEU A 70 -0.43 -5.27 3.27
C LEU A 70 0.86 -5.43 2.45
N PHE A 71 1.46 -4.31 2.07
CA PHE A 71 2.64 -4.26 1.19
C PHE A 71 3.85 -4.92 1.83
N THR A 72 4.14 -4.59 3.09
CA THR A 72 5.27 -5.17 3.83
C THR A 72 5.09 -6.68 4.05
N GLY A 73 3.87 -7.14 4.32
CA GLY A 73 3.57 -8.57 4.43
C GLY A 73 3.79 -9.32 3.12
N ILE A 74 3.34 -8.77 1.98
CA ILE A 74 3.57 -9.37 0.65
C ILE A 74 5.07 -9.49 0.37
N HIS A 75 5.83 -8.40 0.51
CA HIS A 75 7.25 -8.38 0.19
C HIS A 75 8.08 -9.16 1.22
N GLY A 76 7.71 -9.09 2.48
CA GLY A 76 8.33 -9.89 3.55
C GLY A 76 8.19 -11.38 3.26
N THR A 77 6.99 -11.86 2.96
CA THR A 77 6.74 -13.27 2.64
C THR A 77 7.54 -13.72 1.42
N LYS A 78 7.52 -12.92 0.32
CA LYS A 78 8.28 -13.23 -0.89
C LYS A 78 9.77 -13.37 -0.65
N ASN A 79 10.34 -12.49 0.15
CA ASN A 79 11.77 -12.49 0.46
C ASN A 79 12.14 -13.64 1.42
N THR A 80 11.29 -13.94 2.40
CA THR A 80 11.51 -15.03 3.36
C THR A 80 11.42 -16.40 2.71
N LEU A 81 10.47 -16.58 1.76
CA LEU A 81 10.32 -17.83 1.04
C LEU A 81 11.43 -18.09 0.02
N GLY A 82 12.16 -17.06 -0.42
CA GLY A 82 13.27 -17.21 -1.37
C GLY A 82 12.90 -18.08 -2.57
N ASP A 83 13.65 -19.17 -2.76
CA ASP A 83 13.51 -20.10 -3.89
C ASP A 83 12.55 -21.27 -3.63
N ALA A 84 11.79 -21.25 -2.53
CA ALA A 84 10.82 -22.29 -2.22
C ALA A 84 9.83 -22.50 -3.39
N GLU A 85 9.43 -23.74 -3.65
CA GLU A 85 8.56 -24.13 -4.76
C GLU A 85 7.25 -23.32 -4.80
N ILE A 86 6.63 -23.09 -3.64
CA ILE A 86 5.40 -22.29 -3.54
C ILE A 86 5.59 -20.84 -4.02
N ASN A 87 6.83 -20.33 -4.00
CA ASN A 87 7.20 -18.98 -4.41
C ASN A 87 7.56 -18.89 -5.91
N GLN A 88 7.63 -20.02 -6.63
CA GLN A 88 7.91 -20.04 -8.07
C GLN A 88 6.66 -19.67 -8.87
N ARG A 89 6.86 -18.99 -9.99
CA ARG A 89 5.80 -18.58 -10.92
C ARG A 89 5.68 -19.58 -12.07
N PRO A 90 4.46 -19.85 -12.60
CA PRO A 90 4.31 -20.74 -13.75
C PRO A 90 5.14 -20.32 -14.97
N ARG A 91 5.22 -19.03 -15.26
CA ARG A 91 6.02 -18.49 -16.39
C ARG A 91 7.52 -18.38 -16.13
N GLY A 92 7.98 -18.89 -15.00
CA GLY A 92 9.36 -18.81 -14.54
C GLY A 92 9.64 -17.63 -13.62
N GLY A 93 10.71 -17.78 -12.81
CA GLY A 93 11.15 -16.82 -11.79
C GLY A 93 10.43 -16.96 -10.45
N GLY A 94 11.09 -16.46 -9.40
CA GLY A 94 10.61 -16.49 -8.03
C GLY A 94 9.65 -15.33 -7.67
N ARG A 95 9.40 -15.18 -6.35
CA ARG A 95 8.56 -14.12 -5.76
C ARG A 95 7.08 -14.18 -6.19
N GLY A 96 6.56 -15.41 -6.37
CA GLY A 96 5.18 -15.66 -6.74
C GLY A 96 4.20 -15.55 -5.58
N PHE A 97 4.58 -15.94 -4.36
CA PHE A 97 3.66 -16.08 -3.22
C PHE A 97 3.82 -14.97 -2.17
N PRO A 98 2.70 -14.34 -1.75
CA PRO A 98 1.39 -14.32 -2.38
C PRO A 98 1.33 -13.39 -3.60
N SER A 99 0.24 -13.44 -4.40
CA SER A 99 0.03 -12.50 -5.51
C SER A 99 -0.19 -11.07 -4.99
N GLY A 100 0.78 -10.19 -5.27
CA GLY A 100 0.69 -8.79 -4.86
C GLY A 100 -0.40 -8.02 -5.60
N HIS A 101 -0.55 -8.23 -6.92
CA HIS A 101 -1.60 -7.60 -7.73
C HIS A 101 -2.99 -7.93 -7.20
N THR A 102 -3.23 -9.20 -6.90
CA THR A 102 -4.52 -9.63 -6.34
C THR A 102 -4.74 -9.05 -4.95
N ALA A 103 -3.73 -9.08 -4.09
CA ALA A 103 -3.86 -8.59 -2.72
C ALA A 103 -4.20 -7.09 -2.68
N THR A 104 -3.51 -6.26 -3.49
CA THR A 104 -3.77 -4.82 -3.55
C THR A 104 -5.13 -4.50 -4.14
N ALA A 105 -5.53 -5.18 -5.22
CA ALA A 105 -6.85 -5.01 -5.82
C ALA A 105 -7.97 -5.37 -4.84
N VAL A 106 -7.88 -6.55 -4.20
CA VAL A 106 -8.87 -7.02 -3.23
C VAL A 106 -8.95 -6.13 -1.98
N PHE A 107 -7.82 -5.64 -1.50
CA PHE A 107 -7.78 -4.66 -0.41
C PHE A 107 -8.55 -3.38 -0.78
N GLY A 108 -8.32 -2.83 -1.97
CA GLY A 108 -9.04 -1.67 -2.49
C GLY A 108 -10.55 -1.94 -2.64
N VAL A 109 -10.91 -3.07 -3.26
CA VAL A 109 -12.31 -3.52 -3.40
C VAL A 109 -13.00 -3.63 -2.04
N GLY A 110 -12.35 -4.27 -1.06
CA GLY A 110 -12.88 -4.43 0.28
C GLY A 110 -13.23 -3.09 0.93
N SER A 111 -12.37 -2.08 0.78
CA SER A 111 -12.62 -0.74 1.29
C SER A 111 -13.72 -0.01 0.51
N LEU A 112 -13.73 -0.09 -0.82
CA LEU A 112 -14.79 0.49 -1.66
C LEU A 112 -16.16 -0.08 -1.28
N VAL A 113 -16.27 -1.39 -1.17
CA VAL A 113 -17.53 -2.08 -0.84
C VAL A 113 -18.03 -1.72 0.56
N SER A 114 -17.14 -1.65 1.55
CA SER A 114 -17.52 -1.50 2.96
C SER A 114 -17.65 -0.06 3.43
N SER A 115 -17.07 0.92 2.71
CA SER A 115 -17.05 2.32 3.15
C SER A 115 -17.65 3.29 2.15
N CYS A 116 -17.48 3.03 0.86
CA CYS A 116 -17.79 4.00 -0.18
C CYS A 116 -19.12 3.73 -0.88
N LEU A 117 -19.36 2.47 -1.18
CA LEU A 117 -20.41 2.00 -2.07
C LEU A 117 -21.53 1.27 -1.32
N VAL A 118 -21.64 1.49 0.00
CA VAL A 118 -22.57 0.76 0.87
C VAL A 118 -24.01 0.81 0.34
N SER A 119 -24.44 1.95 -0.18
CA SER A 119 -25.79 2.18 -0.69
C SER A 119 -25.92 1.99 -2.22
N ASN A 120 -24.89 1.50 -2.90
CA ASN A 120 -24.91 1.32 -4.35
C ASN A 120 -24.53 -0.12 -4.75
N PRO A 121 -25.50 -1.05 -4.85
CA PRO A 121 -25.24 -2.45 -5.13
C PRO A 121 -24.61 -2.67 -6.51
N ILE A 122 -24.97 -1.88 -7.52
CA ILE A 122 -24.41 -2.01 -8.88
C ILE A 122 -22.92 -1.66 -8.85
N ALA A 123 -22.53 -0.53 -8.27
CA ALA A 123 -21.13 -0.14 -8.17
C ALA A 123 -20.31 -1.15 -7.33
N ARG A 124 -20.91 -1.74 -6.28
CA ARG A 124 -20.28 -2.82 -5.52
C ARG A 124 -19.98 -4.04 -6.38
N MET A 125 -20.94 -4.46 -7.20
CA MET A 125 -20.74 -5.57 -8.12
C MET A 125 -19.63 -5.28 -9.14
N VAL A 126 -19.63 -4.08 -9.72
CA VAL A 126 -18.59 -3.67 -10.68
C VAL A 126 -17.19 -3.74 -10.08
N VAL A 127 -16.97 -3.20 -8.87
CA VAL A 127 -15.66 -3.25 -8.23
C VAL A 127 -15.24 -4.67 -7.82
N ILE A 128 -16.20 -5.52 -7.40
CA ILE A 128 -15.93 -6.93 -7.08
C ILE A 128 -15.47 -7.67 -8.33
N VAL A 129 -16.18 -7.49 -9.46
CA VAL A 129 -15.80 -8.08 -10.73
C VAL A 129 -14.43 -7.59 -11.20
N ALA A 130 -14.16 -6.30 -11.09
CA ALA A 130 -12.85 -5.71 -11.43
C ALA A 130 -11.71 -6.29 -10.59
N GLY A 131 -11.93 -6.46 -9.29
CA GLY A 131 -10.95 -7.10 -8.39
C GLY A 131 -10.73 -8.58 -8.71
N GLY A 132 -11.81 -9.32 -8.96
CA GLY A 132 -11.76 -10.73 -9.41
C GLY A 132 -11.02 -10.88 -10.74
N PHE A 133 -11.32 -10.00 -11.71
CA PHE A 133 -10.61 -9.95 -12.99
C PHE A 133 -9.10 -9.71 -12.80
N THR A 134 -8.72 -8.83 -11.88
CA THR A 134 -7.28 -8.61 -11.58
C THR A 134 -6.60 -9.92 -11.15
N GLY A 135 -7.22 -10.72 -10.30
CA GLY A 135 -6.69 -12.04 -9.92
C GLY A 135 -6.65 -13.02 -11.09
N ALA A 136 -7.75 -13.13 -11.86
CA ALA A 136 -7.85 -13.99 -13.02
C ALA A 136 -6.81 -13.67 -14.09
N SER A 137 -6.57 -12.38 -14.35
CA SER A 137 -5.56 -11.94 -15.31
C SER A 137 -4.14 -12.42 -14.96
N ARG A 138 -3.84 -12.62 -13.66
CA ARG A 138 -2.52 -13.14 -13.23
C ARG A 138 -2.35 -14.62 -13.50
N ILE A 139 -3.45 -15.37 -13.41
CA ILE A 139 -3.46 -16.79 -13.74
C ILE A 139 -3.33 -16.96 -15.27
N GLU A 140 -4.12 -16.21 -16.02
CA GLU A 140 -4.14 -16.27 -17.48
C GLU A 140 -2.77 -16.06 -18.12
N VAL A 141 -2.01 -15.06 -17.62
CA VAL A 141 -0.66 -14.76 -18.15
C VAL A 141 0.46 -15.60 -17.49
N GLY A 142 0.12 -16.63 -16.72
CA GLY A 142 1.10 -17.47 -16.04
C GLY A 142 1.95 -16.75 -14.98
N ALA A 143 1.56 -15.54 -14.56
CA ALA A 143 2.30 -14.78 -13.56
C ALA A 143 2.16 -15.35 -12.15
N HIS A 144 1.04 -16.01 -11.87
CA HIS A 144 0.73 -16.61 -10.58
C HIS A 144 -0.11 -17.89 -10.72
N THR A 145 0.10 -18.83 -9.79
CA THR A 145 -0.80 -19.97 -9.64
C THR A 145 -2.12 -19.56 -8.97
N ILE A 146 -3.16 -20.37 -9.07
CA ILE A 146 -4.42 -20.14 -8.37
C ILE A 146 -4.21 -20.01 -6.85
N TRP A 147 -3.31 -20.80 -6.26
CA TRP A 147 -3.00 -20.76 -4.84
C TRP A 147 -2.35 -19.45 -4.40
N GLN A 148 -1.45 -18.90 -5.24
CA GLN A 148 -0.83 -17.61 -5.02
C GLN A 148 -1.85 -16.46 -5.11
N VAL A 149 -2.84 -16.57 -6.02
CA VAL A 149 -3.94 -15.62 -6.16
C VAL A 149 -4.88 -15.71 -4.96
N LEU A 150 -5.27 -16.91 -4.54
CA LEU A 150 -6.11 -17.11 -3.35
C LEU A 150 -5.44 -16.60 -2.08
N ALA A 151 -4.15 -16.88 -1.89
CA ALA A 151 -3.38 -16.33 -0.76
C ALA A 151 -3.34 -14.80 -0.79
N GLY A 152 -3.16 -14.20 -1.97
CA GLY A 152 -3.23 -12.75 -2.15
C GLY A 152 -4.61 -12.20 -1.79
N THR A 153 -5.69 -12.87 -2.22
CA THR A 153 -7.07 -12.51 -1.89
C THR A 153 -7.29 -12.52 -0.37
N ILE A 154 -6.92 -13.61 0.29
CA ILE A 154 -7.07 -13.76 1.75
C ILE A 154 -6.28 -12.67 2.47
N TRP A 155 -5.03 -12.43 2.08
CA TRP A 155 -4.19 -11.40 2.68
C TRP A 155 -4.77 -9.99 2.51
N GLY A 156 -5.28 -9.67 1.30
CA GLY A 156 -5.97 -8.41 1.03
C GLY A 156 -7.20 -8.20 1.92
N LEU A 157 -8.02 -9.24 2.09
CA LEU A 157 -9.19 -9.21 2.98
C LEU A 157 -8.79 -9.05 4.45
N ILE A 158 -7.80 -9.80 4.93
CA ILE A 158 -7.30 -9.70 6.31
C ILE A 158 -6.84 -8.26 6.59
N CYS A 159 -5.98 -7.68 5.74
CA CYS A 159 -5.49 -6.33 5.94
C CYS A 159 -6.60 -5.28 5.87
N ASN A 160 -7.64 -5.50 5.04
CA ASN A 160 -8.76 -4.58 4.98
C ASN A 160 -9.68 -4.67 6.20
N TYR A 161 -10.05 -5.88 6.62
CA TYR A 161 -11.09 -6.05 7.64
C TYR A 161 -10.54 -6.22 9.06
N ALA A 162 -9.51 -7.07 9.25
CA ALA A 162 -8.99 -7.36 10.58
C ALA A 162 -8.23 -6.18 11.21
N LEU A 163 -7.69 -5.28 10.39
CA LEU A 163 -6.96 -4.10 10.85
C LEU A 163 -7.82 -2.83 10.87
N ARG A 164 -9.11 -2.92 10.55
CA ARG A 164 -10.04 -1.79 10.55
C ARG A 164 -10.61 -1.54 11.95
N GLY A 165 -10.74 -0.26 12.33
CA GLY A 165 -11.27 0.11 13.64
C GLY A 165 -10.37 -0.36 14.79
N ASP A 166 -10.93 -0.48 15.99
CA ASP A 166 -10.18 -0.89 17.18
C ASP A 166 -10.24 -2.41 17.40
N THR A 167 -9.57 -3.16 16.54
CA THR A 167 -9.44 -4.60 16.64
C THR A 167 -8.20 -5.02 17.44
N ALA A 168 -8.20 -6.23 17.99
CA ALA A 168 -7.03 -6.81 18.67
C ALA A 168 -5.84 -6.92 17.70
N ALA A 169 -6.09 -7.35 16.46
CA ALA A 169 -5.07 -7.43 15.42
C ALA A 169 -4.41 -6.06 15.14
N ARG A 170 -5.23 -5.01 15.01
CA ARG A 170 -4.70 -3.63 14.84
C ARG A 170 -3.85 -3.19 16.03
N ARG A 171 -4.28 -3.44 17.27
CA ARG A 171 -3.51 -3.08 18.47
C ARG A 171 -2.14 -3.76 18.49
N VAL A 172 -2.07 -5.05 18.15
CA VAL A 172 -0.81 -5.80 18.05
C VAL A 172 0.11 -5.21 16.99
N VAL A 173 -0.41 -5.00 15.78
CA VAL A 173 0.34 -4.43 14.65
C VAL A 173 0.80 -3.00 14.96
N ALA A 174 -0.07 -2.14 15.46
CA ALA A 174 0.28 -0.78 15.87
C ALA A 174 1.33 -0.78 16.98
N GLY A 175 1.22 -1.66 17.97
CA GLY A 175 2.22 -1.85 19.03
C GLY A 175 3.59 -2.29 18.50
N PHE A 176 3.63 -3.11 17.45
CA PHE A 176 4.88 -3.48 16.78
C PHE A 176 5.52 -2.28 16.09
N PHE A 177 4.77 -1.56 15.25
CA PHE A 177 5.30 -0.40 14.53
C PHE A 177 5.71 0.75 15.44
N THR A 178 4.99 1.01 16.52
CA THR A 178 5.39 2.03 17.50
C THR A 178 6.67 1.65 18.25
N ARG A 179 6.88 0.37 18.56
CA ARG A 179 8.13 -0.12 19.14
C ARG A 179 9.29 -0.01 18.16
N LEU A 180 9.09 -0.40 16.91
CA LEU A 180 10.07 -0.29 15.83
C LEU A 180 10.44 1.18 15.58
N GLY A 181 9.46 2.06 15.46
CA GLY A 181 9.68 3.50 15.26
C GLY A 181 10.47 4.13 16.40
N ARG A 182 10.17 3.78 17.67
CA ARG A 182 10.95 4.24 18.82
C ARG A 182 12.41 3.77 18.76
N ARG A 183 12.68 2.53 18.33
CA ARG A 183 14.04 2.02 18.16
C ARG A 183 14.80 2.77 17.06
N ILE A 184 14.16 3.00 15.92
CA ILE A 184 14.75 3.74 14.79
C ILE A 184 15.07 5.18 15.20
N VAL A 185 14.13 5.89 15.83
CA VAL A 185 14.35 7.27 16.31
C VAL A 185 15.46 7.30 17.37
N GLY A 186 15.50 6.32 18.27
CA GLY A 186 16.57 6.18 19.24
C GLY A 186 17.94 6.01 18.58
N ALA A 187 18.04 5.12 17.60
CA ALA A 187 19.28 4.90 16.84
C ALA A 187 19.71 6.15 16.07
N LEU A 188 18.78 6.83 15.40
CA LEU A 188 19.07 8.08 14.68
C LEU A 188 19.55 9.20 15.62
N ARG A 189 18.97 9.31 16.83
CA ARG A 189 19.44 10.27 17.85
C ARG A 189 20.86 9.95 18.32
N LEU A 190 21.18 8.66 18.54
CA LEU A 190 22.54 8.25 18.92
C LEU A 190 23.56 8.55 17.82
N VAL A 191 23.22 8.24 16.56
CA VAL A 191 24.08 8.57 15.41
C VAL A 191 24.26 10.09 15.28
N GLY A 192 23.16 10.86 15.38
CA GLY A 192 23.22 12.33 15.33
C GLY A 192 24.08 12.91 16.46
N PHE A 193 23.96 12.39 17.68
CA PHE A 193 24.80 12.79 18.82
C PHE A 193 26.27 12.44 18.60
N ALA A 194 26.57 11.22 18.11
CA ALA A 194 27.94 10.80 17.81
C ALA A 194 28.60 11.66 16.73
N LEU A 195 27.84 12.07 15.69
CA LEU A 195 28.32 12.97 14.64
C LEU A 195 28.58 14.39 15.17
N LEU A 196 27.72 14.88 16.05
CA LEU A 196 27.91 16.21 16.68
C LEU A 196 29.16 16.22 17.58
N VAL A 197 29.30 15.22 18.44
CA VAL A 197 30.46 15.12 19.34
C VAL A 197 31.75 14.87 18.56
N GLY A 198 31.71 13.94 17.57
CA GLY A 198 32.85 13.69 16.69
C GLY A 198 33.26 14.92 15.87
N GLY A 199 32.28 15.67 15.37
CA GLY A 199 32.53 16.93 14.65
C GLY A 199 33.22 18.00 15.52
N GLN A 200 32.83 18.12 16.78
CA GLN A 200 33.47 19.06 17.72
C GLN A 200 34.94 18.72 17.98
N HIS A 201 35.32 17.45 17.98
CA HIS A 201 36.71 17.02 18.15
C HIS A 201 37.53 17.14 16.86
N LEU A 202 36.95 16.96 15.70
CA LEU A 202 37.63 17.05 14.40
C LEU A 202 37.81 18.49 13.91
N TRP A 203 36.91 19.39 14.26
CA TRP A 203 36.93 20.79 13.81
C TRP A 203 38.20 21.56 14.14
N PRO A 204 38.76 21.51 15.38
CA PRO A 204 40.02 22.16 15.70
C PRO A 204 41.21 21.64 14.90
N HIS A 205 41.25 20.31 14.62
CA HIS A 205 42.31 19.73 13.84
C HIS A 205 42.25 20.13 12.35
N LEU A 206 41.04 20.26 11.79
CA LEU A 206 40.87 20.72 10.41
C LEU A 206 41.20 22.21 10.24
N THR A 207 40.89 23.06 11.22
CA THR A 207 41.25 24.49 11.19
C THR A 207 42.74 24.69 11.31
N ASP A 208 43.43 23.89 12.14
CA ASP A 208 44.87 23.96 12.30
C ASP A 208 45.62 23.47 11.02
N LEU A 209 45.12 22.41 10.40
CA LEU A 209 45.63 21.94 9.10
C LEU A 209 45.44 22.98 7.99
N ALA A 210 44.30 23.63 7.94
CA ALA A 210 44.01 24.67 6.96
C ALA A 210 44.94 25.90 7.18
N ALA A 211 45.16 26.31 8.42
CA ALA A 211 46.09 27.40 8.76
C ALA A 211 47.53 27.09 8.35
N ARG A 212 48.01 25.87 8.59
CA ARG A 212 49.37 25.43 8.18
C ARG A 212 49.50 25.37 6.66
N ALA A 213 48.46 24.92 5.93
CA ALA A 213 48.48 24.90 4.47
C ALA A 213 48.53 26.33 3.90
N GLN A 214 47.79 27.25 4.49
CA GLN A 214 47.78 28.65 4.07
C GLN A 214 49.11 29.39 4.34
N ALA A 215 49.78 29.07 5.46
CA ALA A 215 51.10 29.58 5.75
C ALA A 215 52.19 29.14 4.77
N ARG A 216 52.11 27.86 4.28
CA ARG A 216 53.03 27.33 3.27
C ARG A 216 52.85 27.92 1.85
N LEU A 217 51.66 28.48 1.55
CA LEU A 217 51.41 29.14 0.27
C LEU A 217 51.78 30.62 0.23
N ARG A 218 52.13 31.19 1.40
CA ARG A 218 52.51 32.60 1.51
C ARG A 218 54.00 32.86 1.72
N GLY A 219 54.79 31.79 1.88
CA GLY A 219 56.27 31.84 1.93
C GLY A 219 56.86 31.18 0.71
#